data_3a538e5812e19124f7f0cfb29be90981
#
_entry.id   3a538e5812e19124f7f0cfb29be90981
#
_cell.length_a   1.000
_cell.length_b   1.000
_cell.length_c   1.000
_cell.angle_alpha   90.00
_cell.angle_beta   90.00
_cell.angle_gamma   90.00
#
_symmetry.space_group_name_H-M   'P 1'
#
loop_
_entity.id
_entity.type
_entity.pdbx_description
1 polymer ?
#
loop_
_entity_poly.entity_id
_entity_poly.type
_entity_poly.pdbx_seq_one_letter_code
_entity_poly.pdbx_strand_id
1 'polypeptide(L)'
;MGKFFKRSAAALCLSFSMVAQAQSAAQSPVRIALIESLSGAFANTGEAVFRNLVWASERVNARGGVKLADGQHPLVIERYDSKGQNEEALAALRSAIDDGVTVIAQGNSSSVAAALIDAINKHNEREPGKRVLFLNYSAVDPILTNEKCSYWHFRFDAHADMRMAALMEVFKDDKAIKKVYLIGQDYSFGQAVLREGRKQIVAQRPDVKIVGDELHPIGRVKDFIPYAVKIKTNGAQAVLTGNWGNDLTLLIKAAKDVGYEGKFYTFYGNALGVPAALGDAGVGKVIAVADWFPNAQGKTSENFYQSFRQRFPRPQDDYVHMRMQLMIETLARSLEKAGVADAAAVAAQMEQSTVNFSGFTGSMRAADHQFQQPLQVALMSKQGAPGVKFDVEGSGYGFRVIKTISAQHAEQPTSCKMMRP
;
A
#
# COMPACT_ATOMS: atom_id res chain seq x y z
N MET A 1 -10.64 81.66 57.87
CA MET A 1 -11.23 80.32 58.24
C MET A 1 -11.16 79.49 56.99
N GLY A 2 -10.14 78.63 56.80
CA GLY A 2 -9.90 77.82 55.68
C GLY A 2 -9.66 76.41 56.13
N LYS A 3 -10.47 75.45 55.64
CA LYS A 3 -10.34 74.00 55.95
C LYS A 3 -9.49 73.31 54.88
N PHE A 4 -8.35 72.73 55.30
CA PHE A 4 -7.50 71.84 54.50
C PHE A 4 -8.16 70.46 54.30
N PHE A 5 -8.33 70.00 53.05
CA PHE A 5 -8.66 68.68 52.71
C PHE A 5 -7.39 67.95 52.24
N LYS A 6 -6.93 66.97 53.02
CA LYS A 6 -5.90 66.00 52.62
C LYS A 6 -6.55 64.91 51.73
N ARG A 7 -6.09 64.74 50.51
CA ARG A 7 -6.38 63.60 49.62
C ARG A 7 -5.25 62.57 49.77
N SER A 8 -5.57 61.38 50.35
CA SER A 8 -4.70 60.22 50.34
C SER A 8 -4.84 59.51 48.99
N ALA A 9 -3.75 59.37 48.26
CA ALA A 9 -3.70 58.55 47.04
C ALA A 9 -3.29 57.10 47.42
N ALA A 10 -4.17 56.15 47.27
CA ALA A 10 -3.84 54.72 47.41
C ALA A 10 -3.31 54.25 46.04
N ALA A 11 -2.04 53.89 46.02
CA ALA A 11 -1.39 53.26 44.88
C ALA A 11 -1.74 51.77 44.85
N LEU A 12 -2.54 51.32 43.85
CA LEU A 12 -2.89 49.93 43.60
C LEU A 12 -1.80 49.32 42.71
N CYS A 13 -0.87 48.55 43.28
CA CYS A 13 0.09 47.76 42.51
C CYS A 13 -0.60 46.56 41.91
N LEU A 14 -0.93 46.59 40.64
CA LEU A 14 -1.32 45.41 39.84
C LEU A 14 -0.06 44.65 39.44
N SER A 15 0.17 43.53 40.16
CA SER A 15 1.17 42.54 39.77
C SER A 15 0.66 41.74 38.55
N PHE A 16 1.10 42.09 37.36
CA PHE A 16 0.92 41.25 36.18
C PHE A 16 1.81 40.02 36.28
N SER A 17 1.25 38.86 36.66
CA SER A 17 1.91 37.56 36.55
C SER A 17 1.96 37.18 35.07
N MET A 18 3.11 37.41 34.40
CA MET A 18 3.42 36.83 33.12
C MET A 18 3.49 35.30 33.25
N VAL A 19 2.43 34.62 32.89
CA VAL A 19 2.51 33.17 32.62
C VAL A 19 3.29 33.04 31.32
N ALA A 20 4.59 32.77 31.44
CA ALA A 20 5.40 32.35 30.31
C ALA A 20 4.86 31.01 29.82
N GLN A 21 4.04 31.03 28.77
CA GLN A 21 3.75 29.86 27.97
C GLN A 21 5.08 29.43 27.36
N ALA A 22 5.72 28.41 27.95
CA ALA A 22 6.80 27.70 27.31
C ALA A 22 6.23 27.10 26.01
N GLN A 23 6.40 27.78 24.89
CA GLN A 23 6.25 27.17 23.59
C GLN A 23 7.27 26.04 23.56
N SER A 24 6.80 24.80 23.71
CA SER A 24 7.60 23.62 23.42
C SER A 24 8.16 23.81 22.00
N ALA A 25 9.46 24.00 21.89
CA ALA A 25 10.13 24.04 20.60
C ALA A 25 9.71 22.75 19.87
N ALA A 26 9.14 22.90 18.68
CA ALA A 26 8.73 21.76 17.88
C ALA A 26 9.97 20.89 17.65
N GLN A 27 9.94 19.66 18.17
CA GLN A 27 11.03 18.70 18.00
C GLN A 27 11.21 18.40 16.51
N SER A 28 12.44 18.07 16.10
CA SER A 28 12.74 17.74 14.71
C SER A 28 11.90 16.54 14.26
N PRO A 29 11.32 16.56 13.05
CA PRO A 29 10.45 15.48 12.59
C PRO A 29 11.20 14.17 12.40
N VAL A 30 10.52 13.04 12.60
CA VAL A 30 10.95 11.76 12.05
C VAL A 30 10.60 11.78 10.55
N ARG A 31 11.62 11.77 9.73
CA ARG A 31 11.52 11.92 8.27
C ARG A 31 11.43 10.54 7.62
N ILE A 32 10.52 10.40 6.66
CA ILE A 32 10.30 9.18 5.87
C ILE A 32 10.50 9.54 4.40
N ALA A 33 11.52 9.02 3.77
CA ALA A 33 11.79 9.25 2.34
C ALA A 33 10.93 8.32 1.49
N LEU A 34 9.92 8.86 0.81
CA LEU A 34 9.19 8.12 -0.22
C LEU A 34 9.98 8.16 -1.53
N ILE A 35 10.63 7.05 -1.85
CA ILE A 35 11.33 6.85 -3.13
C ILE A 35 10.37 6.18 -4.10
N GLU A 36 9.71 6.98 -4.97
CA GLU A 36 8.64 6.45 -5.82
C GLU A 36 8.66 7.10 -7.21
N SER A 37 7.95 6.49 -8.16
CA SER A 37 7.68 7.10 -9.46
C SER A 37 6.75 8.31 -9.30
N LEU A 38 7.29 9.48 -9.07
CA LEU A 38 6.52 10.73 -8.96
C LEU A 38 6.43 11.47 -10.29
N SER A 39 7.14 10.98 -11.31
CA SER A 39 7.05 11.41 -12.70
C SER A 39 7.03 10.21 -13.64
N GLY A 40 6.73 10.44 -14.95
CA GLY A 40 6.70 9.38 -15.97
C GLY A 40 5.43 8.55 -16.00
N ALA A 41 5.53 7.31 -16.49
CA ALA A 41 4.38 6.45 -16.80
C ALA A 41 3.55 6.03 -15.57
N PHE A 42 4.12 6.05 -14.39
CA PHE A 42 3.49 5.62 -13.14
C PHE A 42 3.25 6.77 -12.14
N ALA A 43 3.41 8.02 -12.58
CA ALA A 43 3.29 9.20 -11.72
C ALA A 43 1.94 9.26 -10.97
N ASN A 44 0.84 8.93 -11.62
CA ASN A 44 -0.49 8.92 -10.98
C ASN A 44 -0.55 7.97 -9.78
N THR A 45 0.06 6.79 -9.91
CA THR A 45 0.13 5.80 -8.82
C THR A 45 1.05 6.29 -7.70
N GLY A 46 2.21 6.88 -8.06
CA GLY A 46 3.14 7.46 -7.08
C GLY A 46 2.51 8.59 -6.27
N GLU A 47 1.79 9.50 -6.93
CA GLU A 47 1.07 10.60 -6.27
C GLU A 47 -0.06 10.08 -5.37
N ALA A 48 -0.78 9.05 -5.80
CA ALA A 48 -1.82 8.44 -4.98
C ALA A 48 -1.25 7.81 -3.70
N VAL A 49 -0.09 7.15 -3.79
CA VAL A 49 0.63 6.62 -2.63
C VAL A 49 1.12 7.74 -1.72
N PHE A 50 1.72 8.79 -2.28
CA PHE A 50 2.17 9.93 -1.49
C PHE A 50 1.02 10.50 -0.64
N ARG A 51 -0.17 10.71 -1.24
CA ARG A 51 -1.37 11.16 -0.50
C ARG A 51 -1.75 10.22 0.64
N ASN A 52 -1.70 8.90 0.41
CA ASN A 52 -2.00 7.92 1.46
C ASN A 52 -1.04 8.01 2.65
N LEU A 53 0.26 8.09 2.38
CA LEU A 53 1.28 8.15 3.43
C LEU A 53 1.23 9.47 4.20
N VAL A 54 1.04 10.58 3.48
CA VAL A 54 0.83 11.90 4.11
C VAL A 54 -0.38 11.86 5.03
N TRP A 55 -1.52 11.35 4.55
CA TRP A 55 -2.73 11.27 5.37
C TRP A 55 -2.57 10.35 6.58
N ALA A 56 -1.91 9.21 6.42
CA ALA A 56 -1.61 8.32 7.53
C ALA A 56 -0.72 9.01 8.58
N SER A 57 0.29 9.77 8.14
CA SER A 57 1.17 10.55 9.02
C SER A 57 0.42 11.71 9.69
N GLU A 58 -0.45 12.44 8.97
CA GLU A 58 -1.32 13.49 9.52
C GLU A 58 -2.19 12.94 10.67
N ARG A 59 -2.71 11.70 10.55
CA ARG A 59 -3.51 11.06 11.60
C ARG A 59 -2.70 10.72 12.85
N VAL A 60 -1.44 10.35 12.70
CA VAL A 60 -0.51 10.18 13.84
C VAL A 60 -0.18 11.53 14.45
N ASN A 61 0.15 12.51 13.64
CA ASN A 61 0.51 13.87 14.09
C ASN A 61 -0.65 14.58 14.80
N ALA A 62 -1.90 14.34 14.37
CA ALA A 62 -3.10 14.89 15.04
C ALA A 62 -3.27 14.37 16.49
N ARG A 63 -2.60 13.27 16.85
CA ARG A 63 -2.56 12.72 18.22
C ARG A 63 -1.32 13.14 19.00
N GLY A 64 -0.52 14.06 18.47
CA GLY A 64 0.72 14.57 19.08
C GLY A 64 2.00 14.02 18.43
N GLY A 65 1.91 13.25 17.36
CA GLY A 65 3.07 12.61 16.71
C GLY A 65 3.54 11.38 17.48
N VAL A 66 4.83 11.05 17.36
CA VAL A 66 5.49 9.94 18.08
C VAL A 66 6.23 10.45 19.31
N LYS A 67 6.08 9.77 20.44
CA LYS A 67 6.76 10.11 21.68
C LYS A 67 8.09 9.36 21.76
N LEU A 68 9.20 10.09 21.62
CA LEU A 68 10.54 9.61 21.88
C LEU A 68 11.04 10.05 23.25
N ALA A 69 12.24 9.63 23.65
CA ALA A 69 12.83 9.97 24.95
C ALA A 69 13.04 11.48 25.16
N ASP A 70 13.29 12.22 24.08
CA ASP A 70 13.54 13.66 24.07
C ASP A 70 12.27 14.51 23.77
N GLY A 71 11.11 13.88 23.48
CA GLY A 71 9.85 14.60 23.29
C GLY A 71 8.93 14.04 22.21
N GLN A 72 8.02 14.90 21.75
CA GLN A 72 7.03 14.56 20.69
C GLN A 72 7.58 14.97 19.33
N HIS A 73 7.59 14.04 18.38
CA HIS A 73 8.11 14.24 17.04
C HIS A 73 7.02 14.03 15.99
N PRO A 74 6.78 14.96 15.07
CA PRO A 74 5.87 14.72 13.97
C PRO A 74 6.50 13.77 12.95
N LEU A 75 5.67 12.99 12.24
CA LEU A 75 6.08 12.22 11.07
C LEU A 75 5.95 13.09 9.81
N VAL A 76 6.96 13.09 8.96
CA VAL A 76 6.95 13.83 7.68
C VAL A 76 7.34 12.91 6.53
N ILE A 77 6.54 12.93 5.48
CA ILE A 77 6.82 12.20 4.23
C ILE A 77 7.53 13.14 3.26
N GLU A 78 8.73 12.78 2.85
CA GLU A 78 9.53 13.50 1.89
C GLU A 78 9.56 12.81 0.54
N ARG A 79 9.63 13.58 -0.54
CA ARG A 79 9.48 13.11 -1.91
C ARG A 79 10.84 12.92 -2.57
N TYR A 80 11.12 11.71 -3.04
CA TYR A 80 12.29 11.37 -3.84
C TYR A 80 11.82 10.66 -5.12
N ASP A 81 11.94 11.32 -6.26
CA ASP A 81 11.44 10.78 -7.53
C ASP A 81 12.41 9.76 -8.13
N SER A 82 11.99 8.51 -8.19
CA SER A 82 12.73 7.42 -8.83
C SER A 82 12.46 7.30 -10.34
N LYS A 83 11.50 8.05 -10.88
CA LYS A 83 11.03 7.93 -12.27
C LYS A 83 10.67 6.48 -12.67
N GLY A 84 10.52 5.59 -11.68
CA GLY A 84 10.29 4.15 -11.89
C GLY A 84 11.50 3.37 -12.39
N GLN A 85 12.71 3.92 -12.25
CA GLN A 85 13.96 3.32 -12.69
C GLN A 85 14.84 2.94 -11.50
N ASN A 86 15.55 1.81 -11.60
CA ASN A 86 16.41 1.31 -10.52
C ASN A 86 17.56 2.28 -10.21
N GLU A 87 18.20 2.81 -11.23
CA GLU A 87 19.35 3.73 -11.11
C GLU A 87 18.95 5.04 -10.41
N GLU A 88 17.80 5.61 -10.78
CA GLU A 88 17.24 6.81 -10.15
C GLU A 88 16.83 6.54 -8.70
N ALA A 89 16.23 5.38 -8.43
CA ALA A 89 15.88 4.99 -7.06
C ALA A 89 17.12 4.83 -6.17
N LEU A 90 18.22 4.28 -6.69
CA LEU A 90 19.50 4.16 -5.97
C LEU A 90 20.16 5.53 -5.75
N ALA A 91 20.02 6.46 -6.70
CA ALA A 91 20.49 7.84 -6.53
C ALA A 91 19.64 8.55 -5.44
N ALA A 92 18.31 8.41 -5.49
CA ALA A 92 17.39 8.93 -4.49
C ALA A 92 17.67 8.36 -3.08
N LEU A 93 17.98 7.07 -2.97
CA LEU A 93 18.38 6.45 -1.70
C LEU A 93 19.65 7.11 -1.12
N ARG A 94 20.68 7.30 -1.94
CA ARG A 94 21.90 7.98 -1.49
C ARG A 94 21.61 9.41 -1.00
N SER A 95 20.84 10.16 -1.77
CA SER A 95 20.43 11.52 -1.36
C SER A 95 19.67 11.52 -0.04
N ALA A 96 18.70 10.62 0.15
CA ALA A 96 17.95 10.52 1.39
C ALA A 96 18.86 10.17 2.60
N ILE A 97 19.83 9.28 2.42
CA ILE A 97 20.81 8.93 3.46
C ILE A 97 21.73 10.12 3.79
N ASP A 98 22.22 10.82 2.75
CA ASP A 98 23.07 12.01 2.93
C ASP A 98 22.30 13.14 3.64
N ASP A 99 20.98 13.25 3.39
CA ASP A 99 20.09 14.16 4.09
C ASP A 99 19.76 13.72 5.54
N GLY A 100 20.25 12.55 5.97
CA GLY A 100 20.06 12.01 7.32
C GLY A 100 18.71 11.34 7.55
N VAL A 101 18.01 10.90 6.49
CA VAL A 101 16.75 10.15 6.63
C VAL A 101 17.06 8.69 7.02
N THR A 102 16.37 8.18 8.04
CA THR A 102 16.57 6.82 8.55
C THR A 102 15.48 5.83 8.15
N VAL A 103 14.37 6.30 7.55
CA VAL A 103 13.24 5.47 7.13
C VAL A 103 12.95 5.71 5.65
N ILE A 104 13.07 4.65 4.87
CA ILE A 104 12.78 4.65 3.43
C ILE A 104 11.42 3.97 3.21
N ALA A 105 10.59 4.51 2.36
CA ALA A 105 9.33 3.92 1.91
C ALA A 105 9.32 3.78 0.39
N GLN A 106 8.94 2.61 -0.12
CA GLN A 106 8.75 2.34 -1.56
C GLN A 106 7.83 1.13 -1.75
N GLY A 107 7.11 1.02 -2.87
CA GLY A 107 6.23 -0.14 -3.07
C GLY A 107 5.68 -0.35 -4.47
N ASN A 108 5.77 0.59 -5.40
CA ASN A 108 5.14 0.41 -6.72
C ASN A 108 5.96 -0.42 -7.72
N SER A 109 7.16 -0.87 -7.36
CA SER A 109 7.97 -1.71 -8.25
C SER A 109 8.78 -2.73 -7.46
N SER A 110 8.55 -4.02 -7.71
CA SER A 110 9.33 -5.09 -7.08
C SER A 110 10.80 -5.10 -7.52
N SER A 111 11.12 -4.65 -8.75
CA SER A 111 12.51 -4.55 -9.19
C SER A 111 13.25 -3.42 -8.46
N VAL A 112 12.60 -2.27 -8.28
CA VAL A 112 13.14 -1.16 -7.48
C VAL A 112 13.30 -1.59 -6.02
N ALA A 113 12.30 -2.26 -5.44
CA ALA A 113 12.38 -2.78 -4.07
C ALA A 113 13.56 -3.73 -3.87
N ALA A 114 13.79 -4.66 -4.81
CA ALA A 114 14.93 -5.57 -4.77
C ALA A 114 16.28 -4.82 -4.81
N ALA A 115 16.40 -3.81 -5.68
CA ALA A 115 17.60 -2.99 -5.78
C ALA A 115 17.85 -2.18 -4.49
N LEU A 116 16.77 -1.62 -3.88
CA LEU A 116 16.86 -0.91 -2.61
C LEU A 116 17.25 -1.84 -1.46
N ILE A 117 16.70 -3.06 -1.37
CA ILE A 117 17.08 -4.06 -0.35
C ILE A 117 18.58 -4.35 -0.43
N ASP A 118 19.10 -4.65 -1.63
CA ASP A 118 20.51 -4.96 -1.83
C ASP A 118 21.41 -3.76 -1.46
N ALA A 119 21.02 -2.54 -1.80
CA ALA A 119 21.77 -1.32 -1.48
C ALA A 119 21.74 -0.98 0.02
N ILE A 120 20.59 -1.10 0.66
CA ILE A 120 20.40 -0.85 2.10
C ILE A 120 21.19 -1.87 2.93
N ASN A 121 21.17 -3.15 2.57
CA ASN A 121 21.97 -4.16 3.25
C ASN A 121 23.46 -3.79 3.25
N LYS A 122 24.01 -3.43 2.08
CA LYS A 122 25.42 -3.01 1.93
C LYS A 122 25.73 -1.72 2.69
N HIS A 123 24.79 -0.77 2.68
CA HIS A 123 24.96 0.49 3.43
C HIS A 123 24.97 0.23 4.93
N ASN A 124 23.99 -0.49 5.46
CA ASN A 124 23.83 -0.76 6.89
C ASN A 124 24.97 -1.62 7.47
N GLU A 125 25.59 -2.46 6.64
CA GLU A 125 26.79 -3.21 7.01
C GLU A 125 28.03 -2.29 7.13
N ARG A 126 28.20 -1.35 6.19
CA ARG A 126 29.37 -0.46 6.13
C ARG A 126 29.28 0.71 7.10
N GLU A 127 28.07 1.22 7.34
CA GLU A 127 27.80 2.42 8.13
C GLU A 127 26.87 2.12 9.33
N PRO A 128 27.31 1.35 10.33
CA PRO A 128 26.46 0.94 11.44
C PRO A 128 25.84 2.10 12.23
N GLY A 129 26.45 3.28 12.19
CA GLY A 129 25.95 4.49 12.84
C GLY A 129 24.93 5.29 12.00
N LYS A 130 24.66 4.88 10.75
CA LYS A 130 23.74 5.56 9.82
C LYS A 130 22.80 4.56 9.14
N ARG A 131 22.38 3.55 9.86
CA ARG A 131 21.49 2.52 9.35
C ARG A 131 20.14 3.09 8.97
N VAL A 132 19.52 2.50 7.94
CA VAL A 132 18.19 2.88 7.47
C VAL A 132 17.27 1.67 7.43
N LEU A 133 15.96 1.92 7.63
CA LEU A 133 14.88 0.93 7.48
C LEU A 133 14.21 1.09 6.12
N PHE A 134 13.69 0.01 5.59
CA PHE A 134 12.90 0.00 4.38
C PHE A 134 11.49 -0.52 4.63
N LEU A 135 10.49 0.32 4.46
CA LEU A 135 9.06 0.03 4.56
C LEU A 135 8.48 -0.16 3.16
N ASN A 136 8.09 -1.38 2.87
CA ASN A 136 7.50 -1.76 1.59
C ASN A 136 5.97 -1.88 1.74
N TYR A 137 5.24 -0.97 1.11
CA TYR A 137 3.76 -0.96 1.21
C TYR A 137 3.06 -1.72 0.09
N SER A 138 3.73 -2.13 -1.01
CA SER A 138 3.04 -2.74 -2.16
C SER A 138 3.91 -3.49 -3.18
N ALA A 139 5.22 -3.58 -3.02
CA ALA A 139 6.06 -4.41 -3.88
C ALA A 139 5.91 -5.87 -3.45
N VAL A 140 5.18 -6.66 -4.25
CA VAL A 140 4.62 -7.93 -3.82
C VAL A 140 5.23 -9.16 -4.50
N ASP A 141 6.41 -9.03 -5.11
CA ASP A 141 7.18 -10.22 -5.52
C ASP A 141 7.52 -11.07 -4.29
N PRO A 142 7.19 -12.38 -4.28
CA PRO A 142 7.47 -13.25 -3.15
C PRO A 142 8.94 -13.32 -2.77
N ILE A 143 9.85 -13.16 -3.73
CA ILE A 143 11.32 -13.22 -3.50
C ILE A 143 11.79 -12.22 -2.44
N LEU A 144 11.11 -11.07 -2.29
CA LEU A 144 11.51 -9.98 -1.40
C LEU A 144 11.43 -10.34 0.09
N THR A 145 10.61 -11.33 0.48
CA THR A 145 10.52 -11.88 1.83
C THR A 145 10.85 -13.38 1.88
N ASN A 146 11.47 -13.89 0.82
CA ASN A 146 12.04 -15.23 0.72
C ASN A 146 13.56 -15.13 0.52
N GLU A 147 14.06 -15.40 -0.67
CA GLU A 147 15.51 -15.46 -0.97
C GLU A 147 16.22 -14.11 -0.79
N LYS A 148 15.50 -12.99 -1.01
CA LYS A 148 16.01 -11.62 -0.81
C LYS A 148 15.53 -10.98 0.50
N CYS A 149 15.07 -11.78 1.47
CA CYS A 149 14.65 -11.22 2.75
C CYS A 149 15.81 -10.50 3.45
N SER A 150 15.48 -9.45 4.16
CA SER A 150 16.45 -8.60 4.85
C SER A 150 15.89 -8.16 6.20
N TYR A 151 16.74 -8.13 7.23
CA TYR A 151 16.40 -7.62 8.54
C TYR A 151 15.92 -6.15 8.50
N TRP A 152 16.34 -5.40 7.49
CA TRP A 152 16.01 -3.98 7.33
C TRP A 152 14.76 -3.73 6.50
N HIS A 153 14.15 -4.77 5.90
CA HIS A 153 13.01 -4.67 5.00
C HIS A 153 11.75 -5.23 5.66
N PHE A 154 10.68 -4.43 5.71
CA PHE A 154 9.38 -4.78 6.29
C PHE A 154 8.28 -4.60 5.24
N ARG A 155 7.60 -5.67 4.84
CA ARG A 155 6.54 -5.63 3.84
C ARG A 155 5.16 -5.67 4.47
N PHE A 156 4.32 -4.70 4.11
CA PHE A 156 2.96 -4.54 4.65
C PHE A 156 1.86 -5.01 3.72
N ASP A 157 2.13 -5.25 2.43
CA ASP A 157 1.15 -5.84 1.51
C ASP A 157 1.36 -7.35 1.39
N ALA A 158 0.27 -8.08 1.14
CA ALA A 158 0.33 -9.51 0.84
C ALA A 158 1.06 -9.76 -0.47
N HIS A 159 2.04 -10.65 -0.48
CA HIS A 159 2.77 -10.98 -1.71
C HIS A 159 1.93 -11.79 -2.71
N ALA A 160 2.46 -11.96 -3.93
CA ALA A 160 1.72 -12.54 -5.04
C ALA A 160 1.11 -13.90 -4.72
N ASP A 161 1.82 -14.78 -4.01
CA ASP A 161 1.32 -16.12 -3.70
C ASP A 161 0.16 -16.07 -2.68
N MET A 162 0.22 -15.15 -1.70
CA MET A 162 -0.89 -14.89 -0.77
C MET A 162 -2.13 -14.36 -1.49
N ARG A 163 -1.95 -13.39 -2.40
CA ARG A 163 -3.03 -12.82 -3.21
C ARG A 163 -3.62 -13.86 -4.16
N MET A 164 -2.78 -14.71 -4.78
CA MET A 164 -3.23 -15.77 -5.64
C MET A 164 -4.05 -16.79 -4.86
N ALA A 165 -3.58 -17.25 -3.70
CA ALA A 165 -4.32 -18.17 -2.85
C ALA A 165 -5.70 -17.59 -2.49
N ALA A 166 -5.78 -16.30 -2.13
CA ALA A 166 -7.04 -15.63 -1.83
C ALA A 166 -7.98 -15.56 -3.04
N LEU A 167 -7.48 -15.25 -4.24
CA LEU A 167 -8.29 -15.26 -5.48
C LEU A 167 -8.79 -16.66 -5.81
N MET A 168 -7.96 -17.67 -5.62
CA MET A 168 -8.33 -19.07 -5.88
C MET A 168 -9.46 -19.55 -4.96
N GLU A 169 -9.61 -18.98 -3.77
CA GLU A 169 -10.75 -19.25 -2.89
C GLU A 169 -12.11 -18.88 -3.51
N VAL A 170 -12.14 -17.97 -4.48
CA VAL A 170 -13.33 -17.62 -5.26
C VAL A 170 -13.33 -18.31 -6.62
N PHE A 171 -12.19 -18.36 -7.30
CA PHE A 171 -12.05 -18.99 -8.61
C PHE A 171 -12.43 -20.48 -8.59
N LYS A 172 -12.01 -21.22 -7.55
CA LYS A 172 -12.30 -22.66 -7.44
C LYS A 172 -13.80 -22.98 -7.39
N ASP A 173 -14.61 -22.03 -6.90
CA ASP A 173 -16.05 -22.20 -6.77
C ASP A 173 -16.82 -21.81 -8.05
N ASP A 174 -16.17 -21.09 -8.98
CA ASP A 174 -16.77 -20.69 -10.26
C ASP A 174 -16.72 -21.82 -11.28
N LYS A 175 -17.66 -22.74 -11.18
CA LYS A 175 -17.71 -23.97 -12.03
C LYS A 175 -18.02 -23.71 -13.49
N ALA A 176 -18.50 -22.50 -13.84
CA ALA A 176 -18.72 -22.11 -15.22
C ALA A 176 -17.41 -21.89 -16.01
N ILE A 177 -16.32 -21.60 -15.32
CA ILE A 177 -15.01 -21.40 -15.95
C ILE A 177 -14.39 -22.76 -16.27
N LYS A 178 -14.08 -22.99 -17.55
CA LYS A 178 -13.36 -24.16 -18.08
C LYS A 178 -12.10 -23.78 -18.85
N LYS A 179 -11.97 -22.50 -19.22
CA LYS A 179 -10.83 -21.96 -19.96
C LYS A 179 -10.36 -20.65 -19.35
N VAL A 180 -9.09 -20.56 -19.02
CA VAL A 180 -8.48 -19.37 -18.43
C VAL A 180 -7.28 -18.92 -19.27
N TYR A 181 -7.10 -17.59 -19.38
CA TYR A 181 -5.93 -16.97 -19.99
C TYR A 181 -5.11 -16.29 -18.90
N LEU A 182 -3.80 -16.56 -18.86
CA LEU A 182 -2.86 -15.91 -17.97
C LEU A 182 -2.12 -14.83 -18.72
N ILE A 183 -2.08 -13.61 -18.19
CA ILE A 183 -1.31 -12.50 -18.78
C ILE A 183 -0.69 -11.65 -17.69
N GLY A 184 0.58 -11.27 -17.86
CA GLY A 184 1.32 -10.47 -16.89
C GLY A 184 2.33 -9.53 -17.51
N GLN A 185 2.78 -8.58 -16.72
CA GLN A 185 3.90 -7.68 -17.06
C GLN A 185 5.23 -8.46 -17.00
N ASP A 186 6.11 -8.26 -17.97
CA ASP A 186 7.40 -8.99 -18.07
C ASP A 186 8.45 -8.41 -17.13
N TYR A 187 8.38 -8.83 -15.88
CA TYR A 187 9.40 -8.65 -14.85
C TYR A 187 9.15 -9.65 -13.70
N SER A 188 10.00 -9.67 -12.68
CA SER A 188 10.01 -10.72 -11.65
C SER A 188 8.64 -10.96 -10.98
N PHE A 189 7.91 -9.89 -10.64
CA PHE A 189 6.56 -10.01 -10.07
C PHE A 189 5.55 -10.62 -11.05
N GLY A 190 5.49 -10.15 -12.30
CA GLY A 190 4.56 -10.69 -13.29
C GLY A 190 4.83 -12.18 -13.58
N GLN A 191 6.11 -12.55 -13.67
CA GLN A 191 6.54 -13.95 -13.79
C GLN A 191 6.11 -14.78 -12.58
N ALA A 192 6.23 -14.24 -11.36
CA ALA A 192 5.77 -14.91 -10.14
C ALA A 192 4.25 -15.14 -10.15
N VAL A 193 3.47 -14.13 -10.58
CA VAL A 193 2.00 -14.25 -10.69
C VAL A 193 1.61 -15.36 -11.66
N LEU A 194 2.22 -15.42 -12.84
CA LEU A 194 1.90 -16.45 -13.83
C LEU A 194 2.32 -17.86 -13.34
N ARG A 195 3.49 -17.96 -12.74
CA ARG A 195 3.98 -19.22 -12.17
C ARG A 195 3.02 -19.76 -11.09
N GLU A 196 2.65 -18.90 -10.14
CA GLU A 196 1.75 -19.31 -9.05
C GLU A 196 0.33 -19.57 -9.56
N GLY A 197 -0.16 -18.77 -10.52
CA GLY A 197 -1.44 -18.98 -11.17
C GLY A 197 -1.54 -20.35 -11.83
N ARG A 198 -0.53 -20.76 -12.62
CA ARG A 198 -0.46 -22.11 -13.22
C ARG A 198 -0.51 -23.21 -12.14
N LYS A 199 0.35 -23.07 -11.12
CA LYS A 199 0.43 -24.04 -10.02
C LYS A 199 -0.91 -24.21 -9.33
N GLN A 200 -1.56 -23.13 -8.95
CA GLN A 200 -2.83 -23.14 -8.22
C GLN A 200 -3.98 -23.68 -9.07
N ILE A 201 -4.05 -23.30 -10.37
CA ILE A 201 -5.07 -23.82 -11.28
C ILE A 201 -4.93 -25.33 -11.43
N VAL A 202 -3.73 -25.82 -11.71
CA VAL A 202 -3.47 -27.27 -11.85
C VAL A 202 -3.84 -28.02 -10.57
N ALA A 203 -3.51 -27.46 -9.40
CA ALA A 203 -3.76 -28.12 -8.11
C ALA A 203 -5.25 -28.11 -7.71
N GLN A 204 -5.98 -27.01 -7.93
CA GLN A 204 -7.33 -26.82 -7.38
C GLN A 204 -8.44 -26.94 -8.42
N ARG A 205 -8.12 -26.74 -9.70
CA ARG A 205 -9.06 -26.80 -10.83
C ARG A 205 -8.44 -27.51 -12.04
N PRO A 206 -8.07 -28.80 -11.90
CA PRO A 206 -7.49 -29.58 -12.99
C PRO A 206 -8.45 -29.72 -14.19
N ASP A 207 -9.72 -29.41 -14.00
CA ASP A 207 -10.76 -29.38 -15.04
C ASP A 207 -10.70 -28.08 -15.90
N VAL A 208 -9.88 -27.08 -15.53
CA VAL A 208 -9.74 -25.82 -16.24
C VAL A 208 -8.51 -25.84 -17.14
N LYS A 209 -8.72 -25.59 -18.43
CA LYS A 209 -7.64 -25.50 -19.40
C LYS A 209 -7.04 -24.08 -19.43
N ILE A 210 -5.73 -23.97 -19.29
CA ILE A 210 -5.00 -22.74 -19.58
C ILE A 210 -4.89 -22.62 -21.10
N VAL A 211 -5.58 -21.65 -21.71
CA VAL A 211 -5.67 -21.46 -23.16
C VAL A 211 -4.75 -20.36 -23.69
N GLY A 212 -4.03 -19.71 -22.82
CA GLY A 212 -2.97 -18.74 -23.12
C GLY A 212 -2.21 -18.40 -21.87
N ASP A 213 -0.93 -18.06 -22.05
CA ASP A 213 0.02 -17.76 -20.99
C ASP A 213 1.14 -16.92 -21.58
N GLU A 214 1.07 -15.59 -21.36
CA GLU A 214 2.03 -14.67 -21.96
C GLU A 214 2.38 -13.49 -21.07
N LEU A 215 3.57 -12.96 -21.27
CA LEU A 215 4.07 -11.74 -20.65
C LEU A 215 4.13 -10.61 -21.70
N HIS A 216 3.98 -9.38 -21.25
CA HIS A 216 4.12 -8.19 -22.11
C HIS A 216 5.07 -7.16 -21.45
N PRO A 217 5.74 -6.30 -22.25
CA PRO A 217 6.65 -5.27 -21.72
C PRO A 217 5.91 -4.31 -20.78
N ILE A 218 6.40 -4.20 -19.52
CA ILE A 218 5.79 -3.34 -18.50
C ILE A 218 5.86 -1.85 -18.89
N GLY A 219 4.71 -1.16 -18.85
CA GLY A 219 4.59 0.29 -19.07
C GLY A 219 4.91 0.77 -20.48
N ARG A 220 5.14 -0.13 -21.42
CA ARG A 220 5.55 0.19 -22.81
C ARG A 220 4.48 -0.11 -23.85
N VAL A 221 3.56 -0.99 -23.55
CA VAL A 221 2.47 -1.35 -24.46
C VAL A 221 1.45 -0.19 -24.51
N LYS A 222 1.25 0.38 -25.69
CA LYS A 222 0.27 1.46 -25.91
C LYS A 222 -1.07 0.94 -26.43
N ASP A 223 -1.07 -0.22 -27.08
CA ASP A 223 -2.24 -0.86 -27.64
C ASP A 223 -2.32 -2.32 -27.17
N PHE A 224 -3.33 -2.64 -26.37
CA PHE A 224 -3.61 -3.98 -25.89
C PHE A 224 -4.62 -4.76 -26.74
N ILE A 225 -5.12 -4.19 -27.85
CA ILE A 225 -6.06 -4.88 -28.76
C ILE A 225 -5.52 -6.25 -29.23
N PRO A 226 -4.24 -6.40 -29.65
CA PRO A 226 -3.72 -7.71 -30.07
C PRO A 226 -3.80 -8.78 -28.96
N TYR A 227 -3.54 -8.39 -27.71
CA TYR A 227 -3.67 -9.29 -26.55
C TYR A 227 -5.14 -9.64 -26.28
N ALA A 228 -6.02 -8.65 -26.32
CA ALA A 228 -7.46 -8.84 -26.12
C ALA A 228 -8.10 -9.74 -27.19
N VAL A 229 -7.67 -9.59 -28.45
CA VAL A 229 -8.09 -10.48 -29.56
C VAL A 229 -7.65 -11.92 -29.29
N LYS A 230 -6.40 -12.16 -28.88
CA LYS A 230 -5.93 -13.52 -28.52
C LYS A 230 -6.75 -14.13 -27.37
N ILE A 231 -7.00 -13.35 -26.30
CA ILE A 231 -7.83 -13.78 -25.17
C ILE A 231 -9.21 -14.26 -25.67
N LYS A 232 -9.86 -13.46 -26.51
CA LYS A 232 -11.18 -13.75 -27.06
C LYS A 232 -11.16 -14.96 -28.01
N THR A 233 -10.23 -14.99 -28.97
CA THR A 233 -10.16 -16.03 -29.99
C THR A 233 -9.78 -17.41 -29.43
N ASN A 234 -9.00 -17.42 -28.34
CA ASN A 234 -8.70 -18.66 -27.62
C ASN A 234 -9.89 -19.18 -26.78
N GLY A 235 -10.98 -18.42 -26.75
CA GLY A 235 -12.21 -18.78 -26.03
C GLY A 235 -12.04 -18.76 -24.52
N ALA A 236 -11.16 -17.92 -23.99
CA ALA A 236 -11.01 -17.77 -22.56
C ALA A 236 -12.33 -17.30 -21.92
N GLN A 237 -12.72 -17.91 -20.82
CA GLN A 237 -13.89 -17.53 -20.01
C GLN A 237 -13.48 -16.66 -18.82
N ALA A 238 -12.21 -16.72 -18.47
CA ALA A 238 -11.61 -15.85 -17.47
C ALA A 238 -10.19 -15.45 -17.88
N VAL A 239 -9.78 -14.26 -17.46
CA VAL A 239 -8.40 -13.79 -17.47
C VAL A 239 -7.92 -13.72 -16.03
N LEU A 240 -6.72 -14.24 -15.75
CA LEU A 240 -6.04 -14.08 -14.47
C LEU A 240 -4.80 -13.22 -14.69
N THR A 241 -4.69 -12.12 -13.94
CA THR A 241 -3.61 -11.15 -14.14
C THR A 241 -3.21 -10.43 -12.86
N GLY A 242 -1.90 -10.19 -12.72
CA GLY A 242 -1.32 -9.29 -11.74
C GLY A 242 -1.02 -7.89 -12.30
N ASN A 243 -1.41 -7.59 -13.51
CA ASN A 243 -1.16 -6.27 -14.11
C ASN A 243 -1.65 -5.13 -13.20
N TRP A 244 -0.90 -4.04 -13.20
CA TRP A 244 -1.20 -2.83 -12.44
C TRP A 244 -0.92 -1.57 -13.26
N GLY A 245 -1.37 -0.41 -12.75
CA GLY A 245 -1.24 0.87 -13.44
C GLY A 245 -1.98 0.88 -14.79
N ASN A 246 -1.45 1.65 -15.74
CA ASN A 246 -2.06 1.80 -17.05
C ASN A 246 -2.15 0.48 -17.84
N ASP A 247 -1.23 -0.45 -17.63
CA ASP A 247 -1.26 -1.73 -18.35
C ASP A 247 -2.52 -2.54 -18.05
N LEU A 248 -3.00 -2.52 -16.79
CA LEU A 248 -4.26 -3.15 -16.43
C LEU A 248 -5.45 -2.44 -17.05
N THR A 249 -5.50 -1.12 -16.94
CA THR A 249 -6.60 -0.31 -17.46
C THR A 249 -6.72 -0.47 -18.98
N LEU A 250 -5.60 -0.41 -19.71
CA LEU A 250 -5.57 -0.58 -21.17
C LEU A 250 -5.95 -2.00 -21.59
N LEU A 251 -5.49 -3.04 -20.87
CA LEU A 251 -5.85 -4.43 -21.16
C LEU A 251 -7.36 -4.65 -21.04
N ILE A 252 -7.97 -4.21 -19.92
CA ILE A 252 -9.40 -4.46 -19.71
C ILE A 252 -10.24 -3.60 -20.66
N LYS A 253 -9.83 -2.36 -20.96
CA LYS A 253 -10.47 -1.52 -21.97
C LYS A 253 -10.42 -2.18 -23.35
N ALA A 254 -9.27 -2.64 -23.79
CA ALA A 254 -9.11 -3.35 -25.04
C ALA A 254 -9.99 -4.62 -25.11
N ALA A 255 -10.08 -5.38 -24.02
CA ALA A 255 -10.94 -6.55 -23.93
C ALA A 255 -12.43 -6.17 -24.10
N LYS A 256 -12.87 -5.08 -23.48
CA LYS A 256 -14.21 -4.52 -23.70
C LYS A 256 -14.43 -4.14 -25.17
N ASP A 257 -13.48 -3.41 -25.75
CA ASP A 257 -13.59 -2.89 -27.12
C ASP A 257 -13.69 -4.01 -28.18
N VAL A 258 -13.03 -5.16 -27.95
CA VAL A 258 -13.17 -6.36 -28.81
C VAL A 258 -14.39 -7.21 -28.46
N GLY A 259 -15.21 -6.80 -27.47
CA GLY A 259 -16.40 -7.55 -27.04
C GLY A 259 -16.06 -8.85 -26.29
N TYR A 260 -15.05 -8.84 -25.44
CA TYR A 260 -14.78 -9.95 -24.53
C TYR A 260 -15.74 -9.91 -23.33
N GLU A 261 -16.44 -11.03 -23.10
CA GLU A 261 -17.51 -11.15 -22.08
C GLU A 261 -17.10 -11.95 -20.84
N GLY A 262 -15.87 -12.46 -20.79
CA GLY A 262 -15.35 -13.25 -19.68
C GLY A 262 -15.03 -12.44 -18.44
N LYS A 263 -14.69 -13.14 -17.35
CA LYS A 263 -14.32 -12.55 -16.05
C LYS A 263 -12.84 -12.20 -16.00
N PHE A 264 -12.52 -11.20 -15.18
CA PHE A 264 -11.15 -10.84 -14.82
C PHE A 264 -10.91 -11.11 -13.35
N TYR A 265 -10.00 -12.02 -13.05
CA TYR A 265 -9.45 -12.24 -11.72
C TYR A 265 -8.16 -11.47 -11.60
N THR A 266 -8.16 -10.42 -10.78
CA THR A 266 -7.11 -9.41 -10.79
C THR A 266 -6.53 -9.16 -9.40
N PHE A 267 -5.28 -8.74 -9.35
CA PHE A 267 -4.70 -8.23 -8.13
C PHE A 267 -5.07 -6.76 -7.87
N TYR A 268 -5.33 -6.00 -8.94
CA TYR A 268 -5.49 -4.54 -8.87
C TYR A 268 -6.70 -4.03 -9.66
N GLY A 269 -7.75 -4.83 -9.82
CA GLY A 269 -8.97 -4.41 -10.51
C GLY A 269 -9.68 -3.22 -9.85
N ASN A 270 -9.39 -2.95 -8.59
CA ASN A 270 -9.85 -1.78 -7.84
C ASN A 270 -8.87 -0.59 -7.86
N ALA A 271 -7.81 -0.65 -8.68
CA ALA A 271 -6.83 0.43 -8.78
C ALA A 271 -7.43 1.68 -9.43
N LEU A 272 -6.76 2.81 -9.17
CA LEU A 272 -7.14 4.13 -9.69
C LEU A 272 -7.37 4.09 -11.22
N GLY A 273 -8.49 4.61 -11.67
CA GLY A 273 -8.90 4.68 -13.07
C GLY A 273 -9.54 3.42 -13.64
N VAL A 274 -9.38 2.25 -13.02
CA VAL A 274 -9.92 0.99 -13.56
C VAL A 274 -11.45 0.94 -13.52
N PRO A 275 -12.13 1.17 -12.39
CA PRO A 275 -13.59 1.15 -12.34
C PRO A 275 -14.25 2.18 -13.26
N ALA A 276 -13.70 3.40 -13.30
CA ALA A 276 -14.19 4.47 -14.17
C ALA A 276 -14.03 4.13 -15.67
N ALA A 277 -12.91 3.52 -16.06
CA ALA A 277 -12.65 3.14 -17.45
C ALA A 277 -13.56 2.00 -17.95
N LEU A 278 -13.97 1.12 -17.05
CA LEU A 278 -14.79 -0.06 -17.38
C LEU A 278 -16.28 0.23 -17.40
N GLY A 279 -16.76 1.05 -16.48
CA GLY A 279 -18.18 1.31 -16.35
C GLY A 279 -19.00 0.02 -16.19
N ASP A 280 -20.16 -0.02 -16.82
CA ASP A 280 -21.07 -1.18 -16.78
C ASP A 280 -20.45 -2.49 -17.26
N ALA A 281 -19.46 -2.44 -18.15
CA ALA A 281 -18.82 -3.65 -18.67
C ALA A 281 -18.01 -4.42 -17.61
N GLY A 282 -17.57 -3.75 -16.54
CA GLY A 282 -16.85 -4.39 -15.43
C GLY A 282 -17.76 -4.98 -14.36
N VAL A 283 -19.05 -4.58 -14.33
CA VAL A 283 -20.01 -5.02 -13.32
C VAL A 283 -20.25 -6.53 -13.43
N GLY A 284 -20.06 -7.25 -12.31
CA GLY A 284 -20.19 -8.70 -12.23
C GLY A 284 -19.06 -9.48 -12.89
N LYS A 285 -18.05 -8.82 -13.49
CA LYS A 285 -16.96 -9.46 -14.25
C LYS A 285 -15.59 -9.24 -13.65
N VAL A 286 -15.32 -8.07 -13.05
CA VAL A 286 -14.01 -7.76 -12.46
C VAL A 286 -13.99 -8.15 -10.99
N ILE A 287 -13.11 -9.09 -10.65
CA ILE A 287 -12.86 -9.60 -9.32
C ILE A 287 -11.47 -9.12 -8.91
N ALA A 288 -11.36 -8.50 -7.74
CA ALA A 288 -10.10 -7.97 -7.21
C ALA A 288 -9.80 -8.50 -5.81
N VAL A 289 -8.53 -8.64 -5.47
CA VAL A 289 -8.07 -8.99 -4.13
C VAL A 289 -7.28 -7.83 -3.51
N ALA A 290 -7.59 -7.49 -2.27
CA ALA A 290 -6.88 -6.47 -1.50
C ALA A 290 -6.92 -6.76 -0.01
N ASP A 291 -6.12 -6.03 0.76
CA ASP A 291 -6.16 -5.97 2.22
C ASP A 291 -7.48 -5.37 2.74
N TRP A 292 -8.08 -4.48 1.96
CA TRP A 292 -9.30 -3.77 2.31
C TRP A 292 -9.98 -3.17 1.07
N PHE A 293 -11.31 -2.98 1.17
CA PHE A 293 -12.14 -2.25 0.20
C PHE A 293 -13.02 -1.21 0.91
N PRO A 294 -13.40 -0.10 0.25
CA PRO A 294 -14.27 0.94 0.82
C PRO A 294 -15.60 0.42 1.38
N ASN A 295 -16.11 -0.66 0.78
CA ASN A 295 -17.35 -1.32 1.19
C ASN A 295 -17.13 -2.52 2.12
N ALA A 296 -15.96 -2.66 2.73
CA ALA A 296 -15.74 -3.63 3.79
C ALA A 296 -16.70 -3.33 4.97
N GLN A 297 -17.20 -4.39 5.60
CA GLN A 297 -18.19 -4.26 6.64
C GLN A 297 -17.69 -3.52 7.88
N GLY A 298 -18.59 -2.79 8.53
CA GLY A 298 -18.40 -2.16 9.81
C GLY A 298 -18.23 -0.64 9.76
N LYS A 299 -18.72 0.01 10.80
CA LYS A 299 -18.74 1.48 10.94
C LYS A 299 -17.33 2.09 10.88
N THR A 300 -16.35 1.38 11.37
CA THR A 300 -14.95 1.80 11.36
C THR A 300 -14.40 1.92 9.93
N SER A 301 -14.68 0.92 9.07
CA SER A 301 -14.33 0.94 7.65
C SER A 301 -14.98 2.13 6.94
N GLU A 302 -16.28 2.35 7.18
CA GLU A 302 -16.99 3.51 6.64
C GLU A 302 -16.37 4.83 7.06
N ASN A 303 -16.11 5.02 8.35
CA ASN A 303 -15.53 6.25 8.90
C ASN A 303 -14.12 6.49 8.33
N PHE A 304 -13.31 5.45 8.17
CA PHE A 304 -11.99 5.55 7.57
C PHE A 304 -12.07 6.10 6.14
N TYR A 305 -12.92 5.50 5.30
CA TYR A 305 -13.08 5.94 3.92
C TYR A 305 -13.69 7.34 3.80
N GLN A 306 -14.74 7.64 4.57
CA GLN A 306 -15.36 8.96 4.59
C GLN A 306 -14.37 10.06 5.00
N SER A 307 -13.54 9.79 6.01
CA SER A 307 -12.49 10.73 6.46
C SER A 307 -11.44 10.97 5.37
N PHE A 308 -11.09 9.94 4.61
CA PHE A 308 -10.18 10.11 3.46
C PHE A 308 -10.81 11.01 2.39
N ARG A 309 -12.06 10.74 1.98
CA ARG A 309 -12.76 11.55 0.97
C ARG A 309 -13.00 13.00 1.44
N GLN A 310 -13.19 13.23 2.73
CA GLN A 310 -13.26 14.59 3.28
C GLN A 310 -11.93 15.33 3.14
N ARG A 311 -10.81 14.64 3.37
CA ARG A 311 -9.46 15.21 3.21
C ARG A 311 -9.08 15.43 1.75
N PHE A 312 -9.52 14.53 0.86
CA PHE A 312 -9.23 14.54 -0.57
C PHE A 312 -10.55 14.43 -1.37
N PRO A 313 -11.27 15.55 -1.55
CA PRO A 313 -12.62 15.52 -2.11
C PRO A 313 -12.69 15.34 -3.63
N ARG A 314 -11.56 15.47 -4.32
CA ARG A 314 -11.53 15.34 -5.79
C ARG A 314 -11.61 13.85 -6.18
N PRO A 315 -12.48 13.45 -7.13
CA PRO A 315 -12.62 12.06 -7.55
C PRO A 315 -11.30 11.38 -7.96
N GLN A 316 -10.43 12.09 -8.68
CA GLN A 316 -9.13 11.57 -9.10
C GLN A 316 -8.12 11.33 -7.97
N ASP A 317 -8.42 11.78 -6.76
CA ASP A 317 -7.59 11.55 -5.57
C ASP A 317 -8.10 10.37 -4.74
N ASP A 318 -9.25 9.79 -5.08
CA ASP A 318 -9.96 8.76 -4.32
C ASP A 318 -9.31 7.38 -4.49
N TYR A 319 -8.14 7.23 -3.90
CA TYR A 319 -7.41 5.98 -3.84
C TYR A 319 -6.77 5.81 -2.46
N VAL A 320 -7.32 4.92 -1.65
CA VAL A 320 -6.84 4.67 -0.28
C VAL A 320 -6.73 3.19 0.02
N HIS A 321 -5.71 2.82 0.79
CA HIS A 321 -5.49 1.46 1.26
C HIS A 321 -5.17 1.41 2.76
N MET A 322 -5.85 0.52 3.47
CA MET A 322 -5.70 0.36 4.92
C MET A 322 -4.27 -0.05 5.31
N ARG A 323 -3.59 -0.88 4.52
CA ARG A 323 -2.22 -1.32 4.78
C ARG A 323 -1.22 -0.17 4.94
N MET A 324 -1.43 0.95 4.23
CA MET A 324 -0.54 2.12 4.35
C MET A 324 -0.73 2.81 5.70
N GLN A 325 -1.97 2.88 6.19
CA GLN A 325 -2.24 3.34 7.56
C GLN A 325 -1.64 2.40 8.59
N LEU A 326 -1.82 1.09 8.43
CA LEU A 326 -1.27 0.08 9.34
C LEU A 326 0.27 0.13 9.35
N MET A 327 0.91 0.39 8.22
CA MET A 327 2.36 0.57 8.13
C MET A 327 2.84 1.76 8.97
N ILE A 328 2.23 2.92 8.80
CA ILE A 328 2.59 4.12 9.56
C ILE A 328 2.26 3.96 11.05
N GLU A 329 1.14 3.32 11.41
CA GLU A 329 0.82 3.01 12.81
C GLU A 329 1.82 2.03 13.44
N THR A 330 2.28 1.04 12.66
CA THR A 330 3.31 0.10 13.10
C THR A 330 4.63 0.82 13.35
N LEU A 331 5.05 1.66 12.41
CA LEU A 331 6.26 2.48 12.55
C LEU A 331 6.16 3.38 13.78
N ALA A 332 5.07 4.12 13.93
CA ALA A 332 4.86 5.04 15.05
C ALA A 332 4.98 4.33 16.41
N ARG A 333 4.28 3.21 16.58
CA ARG A 333 4.35 2.40 17.83
C ARG A 333 5.74 1.80 18.06
N SER A 334 6.44 1.43 17.00
CA SER A 334 7.80 0.88 17.11
C SER A 334 8.81 1.96 17.51
N LEU A 335 8.68 3.17 17.00
CA LEU A 335 9.44 4.34 17.41
C LEU A 335 9.21 4.66 18.90
N GLU A 336 7.94 4.71 19.34
CA GLU A 336 7.57 4.96 20.72
C GLU A 336 8.13 3.90 21.68
N LYS A 337 8.07 2.62 21.30
CA LYS A 337 8.62 1.53 22.12
C LYS A 337 10.15 1.55 22.16
N ALA A 338 10.80 1.92 21.05
CA ALA A 338 12.25 2.08 20.99
C ALA A 338 12.71 3.32 21.78
N GLY A 339 11.88 4.36 21.87
CA GLY A 339 12.20 5.64 22.51
C GLY A 339 13.20 6.49 21.72
N VAL A 340 13.67 6.00 20.58
CA VAL A 340 14.66 6.67 19.70
C VAL A 340 14.36 6.35 18.23
N ALA A 341 14.78 7.24 17.33
CA ALA A 341 14.64 7.02 15.88
C ALA A 341 15.86 6.28 15.27
N ASP A 342 16.45 5.36 16.02
CA ASP A 342 17.54 4.49 15.55
C ASP A 342 16.97 3.31 14.77
N ALA A 343 17.50 3.04 13.58
CA ALA A 343 16.97 2.02 12.68
C ALA A 343 17.02 0.61 13.28
N ALA A 344 18.07 0.26 14.03
CA ALA A 344 18.19 -1.08 14.64
C ALA A 344 17.22 -1.26 15.79
N ALA A 345 17.10 -0.24 16.67
CA ALA A 345 16.17 -0.25 17.79
C ALA A 345 14.71 -0.32 17.29
N VAL A 346 14.37 0.43 16.23
CA VAL A 346 13.03 0.42 15.64
C VAL A 346 12.75 -0.92 14.95
N ALA A 347 13.70 -1.50 14.21
CA ALA A 347 13.56 -2.81 13.55
C ALA A 347 13.22 -3.91 14.56
N ALA A 348 13.92 -3.94 15.69
CA ALA A 348 13.67 -4.92 16.77
C ALA A 348 12.24 -4.83 17.34
N GLN A 349 11.65 -3.63 17.40
CA GLN A 349 10.28 -3.44 17.82
C GLN A 349 9.27 -3.77 16.71
N MET A 350 9.59 -3.42 15.46
CA MET A 350 8.72 -3.74 14.31
C MET A 350 8.58 -5.23 14.07
N GLU A 351 9.65 -5.99 14.25
CA GLU A 351 9.67 -7.45 14.05
C GLU A 351 8.65 -8.17 14.95
N GLN A 352 8.39 -7.64 16.14
CA GLN A 352 7.46 -8.22 17.11
C GLN A 352 6.10 -7.51 17.13
N SER A 353 5.83 -6.66 16.14
CA SER A 353 4.66 -5.81 16.18
C SER A 353 3.37 -6.57 15.89
N THR A 354 2.37 -6.29 16.69
CA THR A 354 0.96 -6.55 16.42
C THR A 354 0.23 -5.22 16.47
N VAL A 355 -0.53 -4.93 15.44
CA VAL A 355 -1.26 -3.66 15.33
C VAL A 355 -2.75 -3.94 15.25
N ASN A 356 -3.49 -3.23 16.09
CA ASN A 356 -4.92 -3.04 15.94
C ASN A 356 -5.16 -1.55 15.74
N PHE A 357 -5.61 -1.20 14.56
CA PHE A 357 -6.02 0.15 14.22
C PHE A 357 -7.48 0.12 13.80
N SER A 358 -8.32 0.69 14.65
CA SER A 358 -9.75 0.81 14.34
C SER A 358 -10.42 -0.53 13.95
N GLY A 359 -10.04 -1.63 14.60
CA GLY A 359 -10.58 -2.96 14.31
C GLY A 359 -9.89 -3.70 13.15
N PHE A 360 -8.99 -3.05 12.42
CA PHE A 360 -8.12 -3.72 11.43
C PHE A 360 -6.86 -4.18 12.13
N THR A 361 -6.61 -5.48 12.06
CA THR A 361 -5.51 -6.12 12.81
C THR A 361 -4.54 -6.79 11.86
N GLY A 362 -3.28 -6.81 12.27
CA GLY A 362 -2.24 -7.57 11.62
C GLY A 362 -1.01 -7.69 12.50
N SER A 363 -0.11 -8.56 12.15
CA SER A 363 1.15 -8.78 12.86
C SER A 363 2.31 -8.98 11.88
N MET A 364 3.49 -8.53 12.29
CA MET A 364 4.70 -8.78 11.54
C MET A 364 5.19 -10.20 11.84
N ARG A 365 5.46 -10.99 10.82
CA ARG A 365 6.08 -12.30 10.99
C ARG A 365 7.58 -12.13 11.11
N ALA A 366 8.14 -12.45 12.28
CA ALA A 366 9.55 -12.25 12.59
C ALA A 366 10.51 -13.05 11.69
N ALA A 367 10.03 -14.15 11.10
CA ALA A 367 10.88 -15.01 10.25
C ALA A 367 11.32 -14.35 8.94
N ASP A 368 10.51 -13.42 8.40
CA ASP A 368 10.75 -12.85 7.06
C ASP A 368 10.26 -11.41 6.90
N HIS A 369 9.75 -10.79 7.95
CA HIS A 369 9.17 -9.45 7.96
C HIS A 369 8.02 -9.25 6.95
N GLN A 370 7.24 -10.30 6.70
CA GLN A 370 5.97 -10.22 6.00
C GLN A 370 4.84 -9.92 6.98
N PHE A 371 4.15 -8.81 6.78
CA PHE A 371 2.96 -8.46 7.58
C PHE A 371 1.81 -9.41 7.25
N GLN A 372 1.25 -10.04 8.27
CA GLN A 372 0.14 -10.97 8.20
C GLN A 372 -1.16 -10.23 8.52
N GLN A 373 -2.11 -10.25 7.59
CA GLN A 373 -3.41 -9.58 7.72
C GLN A 373 -4.46 -10.33 6.91
N PRO A 374 -5.75 -10.18 7.22
CA PRO A 374 -6.82 -10.71 6.38
C PRO A 374 -6.77 -10.12 4.97
N LEU A 375 -7.21 -10.89 3.99
CA LEU A 375 -7.42 -10.45 2.62
C LEU A 375 -8.89 -10.51 2.25
N GLN A 376 -9.32 -9.62 1.40
CA GLN A 376 -10.67 -9.56 0.87
C GLN A 376 -10.65 -9.78 -0.63
N VAL A 377 -11.61 -10.56 -1.13
CA VAL A 377 -11.90 -10.67 -2.55
C VAL A 377 -13.23 -9.98 -2.79
N ALA A 378 -13.28 -9.10 -3.78
CA ALA A 378 -14.45 -8.28 -4.05
C ALA A 378 -14.79 -8.24 -5.54
N LEU A 379 -16.07 -8.06 -5.84
CA LEU A 379 -16.64 -8.02 -7.18
C LEU A 379 -17.07 -6.59 -7.51
N MET A 380 -16.66 -6.09 -8.66
CA MET A 380 -17.08 -4.80 -9.16
C MET A 380 -18.61 -4.76 -9.35
N SER A 381 -19.25 -3.73 -8.83
CA SER A 381 -20.69 -3.58 -8.78
C SER A 381 -21.09 -2.11 -8.90
N LYS A 382 -22.34 -1.84 -9.24
CA LYS A 382 -22.88 -0.46 -9.22
C LYS A 382 -23.02 0.05 -7.78
N GLN A 383 -22.78 1.34 -7.59
CA GLN A 383 -23.13 2.00 -6.36
C GLN A 383 -24.65 1.85 -6.08
N GLY A 384 -25.02 1.63 -4.81
CA GLY A 384 -26.39 1.36 -4.41
C GLY A 384 -26.82 -0.10 -4.54
N ALA A 385 -26.03 -0.96 -5.19
CA ALA A 385 -26.28 -2.41 -5.16
C ALA A 385 -26.05 -2.95 -3.73
N PRO A 386 -26.67 -4.09 -3.35
CA PRO A 386 -26.46 -4.68 -2.04
C PRO A 386 -24.98 -4.84 -1.68
N GLY A 387 -24.55 -4.23 -0.56
CA GLY A 387 -23.16 -4.23 -0.10
C GLY A 387 -22.24 -3.22 -0.80
N VAL A 388 -22.77 -2.27 -1.59
CA VAL A 388 -21.98 -1.22 -2.28
C VAL A 388 -22.56 0.16 -1.95
N LYS A 389 -22.20 0.67 -0.80
CA LYS A 389 -22.58 2.02 -0.34
C LYS A 389 -21.75 3.11 -1.06
N PHE A 390 -20.47 2.84 -1.23
CA PHE A 390 -19.50 3.77 -1.80
C PHE A 390 -19.08 3.30 -3.19
N ASP A 391 -19.05 4.25 -4.11
CA ASP A 391 -18.31 4.13 -5.34
C ASP A 391 -16.82 4.50 -5.10
N VAL A 392 -16.00 4.34 -6.11
CA VAL A 392 -14.64 4.87 -6.14
C VAL A 392 -14.52 5.91 -7.26
N GLU A 393 -13.75 6.96 -7.03
CA GLU A 393 -13.45 8.02 -8.00
C GLU A 393 -14.68 8.76 -8.56
N GLY A 394 -15.82 8.77 -7.85
CA GLY A 394 -17.05 9.37 -8.37
C GLY A 394 -17.60 8.67 -9.62
N SER A 395 -17.16 7.44 -9.87
CA SER A 395 -17.47 6.69 -11.09
C SER A 395 -18.88 6.09 -11.12
N GLY A 396 -19.57 6.00 -9.96
CA GLY A 396 -20.81 5.25 -9.79
C GLY A 396 -20.60 3.74 -9.63
N TYR A 397 -19.34 3.28 -9.57
CA TYR A 397 -18.96 1.87 -9.40
C TYR A 397 -18.08 1.67 -8.19
N GLY A 398 -18.33 0.59 -7.46
CA GLY A 398 -17.56 0.18 -6.30
C GLY A 398 -17.34 -1.33 -6.29
N PHE A 399 -16.82 -1.82 -5.17
CA PHE A 399 -16.54 -3.24 -5.00
C PHE A 399 -17.32 -3.80 -3.84
N ARG A 400 -18.08 -4.86 -4.08
CA ARG A 400 -18.77 -5.64 -3.04
C ARG A 400 -17.84 -6.77 -2.58
N VAL A 401 -17.48 -6.78 -1.31
CA VAL A 401 -16.72 -7.89 -0.72
C VAL A 401 -17.56 -9.16 -0.80
N ILE A 402 -17.01 -10.19 -1.44
CA ILE A 402 -17.66 -11.49 -1.65
C ILE A 402 -17.04 -12.59 -0.81
N LYS A 403 -15.76 -12.43 -0.40
CA LYS A 403 -15.08 -13.35 0.49
C LYS A 403 -14.02 -12.63 1.32
N THR A 404 -13.91 -12.97 2.58
CA THR A 404 -12.81 -12.57 3.46
C THR A 404 -12.00 -13.80 3.83
N ILE A 405 -10.70 -13.72 3.65
CA ILE A 405 -9.73 -14.78 3.94
C ILE A 405 -8.96 -14.35 5.19
N SER A 406 -8.96 -15.19 6.23
CA SER A 406 -8.22 -14.87 7.46
C SER A 406 -6.71 -14.76 7.19
N ALA A 407 -5.99 -14.03 8.05
CA ALA A 407 -4.53 -13.93 7.98
C ALA A 407 -3.86 -15.32 7.93
N GLN A 408 -4.33 -16.24 8.78
CA GLN A 408 -3.83 -17.61 8.82
C GLN A 408 -4.06 -18.38 7.49
N HIS A 409 -5.21 -18.20 6.83
CA HIS A 409 -5.51 -18.84 5.55
C HIS A 409 -4.76 -18.19 4.37
N ALA A 410 -4.43 -16.91 4.47
CA ALA A 410 -3.65 -16.20 3.46
C ALA A 410 -2.15 -16.41 3.61
N GLU A 411 -1.70 -16.86 4.78
CA GLU A 411 -0.29 -17.09 5.08
C GLU A 411 0.32 -18.12 4.12
N GLN A 412 1.54 -17.85 3.66
CA GLN A 412 2.32 -18.76 2.84
C GLN A 412 3.64 -19.11 3.54
N PRO A 413 4.21 -20.30 3.26
CA PRO A 413 5.54 -20.65 3.77
C PRO A 413 6.60 -19.63 3.36
N THR A 414 7.66 -19.52 4.13
CA THR A 414 8.83 -18.70 3.80
C THR A 414 10.10 -19.55 3.71
N SER A 415 10.97 -19.20 2.76
CA SER A 415 12.32 -19.75 2.63
C SER A 415 13.38 -18.78 3.17
N CYS A 416 12.97 -17.69 3.82
CA CYS A 416 13.87 -16.66 4.31
C CYS A 416 14.92 -17.22 5.30
N LYS A 417 16.18 -16.84 5.06
CA LYS A 417 17.32 -17.07 5.96
C LYS A 417 17.95 -15.74 6.30
N MET A 418 17.21 -14.95 7.04
CA MET A 418 17.58 -13.57 7.37
C MET A 418 18.83 -13.54 8.27
N MET A 419 19.85 -12.78 7.83
CA MET A 419 20.96 -12.41 8.72
C MET A 419 20.54 -11.23 9.59
N ARG A 420 20.78 -11.33 10.88
CA ARG A 420 20.50 -10.30 11.87
C ARG A 420 21.78 -9.56 12.25
N PRO A 421 21.74 -8.24 12.54
CA PRO A 421 22.92 -7.47 12.95
C PRO A 421 23.44 -7.90 14.31
#